data_d846090de0a077a2f2012772282e9fb9
#
_entry.id   d846090de0a077a2f2012772282e9fb9
#
_cell.length_a   1.000
_cell.length_b   1.000
_cell.length_c   1.000
_cell.angle_alpha   90.00
_cell.angle_beta   90.00
_cell.angle_gamma   90.00
#
_symmetry.space_group_name_H-M   'P 1'
#
loop_
_entity.id
_entity.type
_entity.pdbx_description
1 polymer ?
#
loop_
_entity_poly.entity_id
_entity_poly.type
_entity_poly.pdbx_seq_one_letter_code
_entity_poly.pdbx_strand_id
1 'polypeptide(L)'
;MNVGIVCYASVGGSGVVATELASALAHRGHEVHVLSSEVPFRLRDEPRLTFHRVETPAYPLFREPQYVLSLANKIVQVSRAQALDIVHAHYAIPHAAAAYLARQIIADTHRPVPGIITTLHGTDITIVGSDPSYTETVAYCIGQSDVVTAVSHSLRADTYRALGVKVPIDVLPNFLDCDRHQRRPSPELREQLLRGADHLIVHMSNFRPVKRVDAVVEIFRRVRERVNARLLLVGDGPDAHLAQERLISAGLMGQAEFLGEQLDIVALLSVADLFLLPSSQESFGLAALEAMACEVPVIASAVGGLPEVIQHGETGFLYAPEDLQAMADSGVRLLQDRVLHARIARTARAVVAERFCTGAVVPLYEACYRGLLAKMGREGV
;
A
#
# COMPACT_ATOMS: atom_id res chain seq x y z
N MET A 1 -14.61 7.86 -19.00
CA MET A 1 -13.18 8.08 -19.30
C MET A 1 -12.52 6.74 -19.56
N ASN A 2 -11.52 6.71 -20.45
CA ASN A 2 -10.68 5.56 -20.70
C ASN A 2 -9.34 5.75 -19.96
N VAL A 3 -9.12 4.96 -18.92
CA VAL A 3 -8.00 5.14 -17.97
C VAL A 3 -7.04 3.96 -18.04
N GLY A 4 -5.78 4.24 -18.40
CA GLY A 4 -4.69 3.27 -18.30
C GLY A 4 -4.02 3.35 -16.91
N ILE A 5 -4.05 2.29 -16.12
CA ILE A 5 -3.37 2.19 -14.82
C ILE A 5 -2.11 1.34 -14.98
N VAL A 6 -0.97 1.91 -14.65
CA VAL A 6 0.33 1.24 -14.73
C VAL A 6 0.85 0.96 -13.33
N CYS A 7 1.08 -0.31 -13.00
CA CYS A 7 1.49 -0.70 -11.65
C CYS A 7 2.38 -1.95 -11.65
N TYR A 8 3.00 -2.21 -10.50
CA TYR A 8 3.64 -3.50 -10.25
C TYR A 8 2.62 -4.60 -9.93
N ALA A 9 2.92 -5.82 -10.32
CA ALA A 9 2.16 -7.02 -9.94
C ALA A 9 2.45 -7.48 -8.49
N SER A 10 2.88 -6.57 -7.62
CA SER A 10 3.34 -6.92 -6.27
C SER A 10 2.18 -7.24 -5.32
N VAL A 11 2.44 -8.14 -4.37
CA VAL A 11 1.58 -8.39 -3.20
C VAL A 11 1.57 -7.20 -2.22
N GLY A 12 2.50 -6.24 -2.40
CA GLY A 12 2.69 -5.07 -1.54
C GLY A 12 1.71 -3.92 -1.84
N GLY A 13 1.67 -2.95 -0.92
CA GLY A 13 0.66 -1.89 -0.83
C GLY A 13 0.36 -1.11 -2.11
N SER A 14 1.36 -0.78 -2.94
CA SER A 14 1.13 0.01 -4.16
C SER A 14 0.37 -0.76 -5.25
N GLY A 15 0.69 -2.04 -5.45
CA GLY A 15 -0.02 -2.90 -6.39
C GLY A 15 -1.47 -3.12 -5.95
N VAL A 16 -1.69 -3.31 -4.66
CA VAL A 16 -3.03 -3.42 -4.06
C VAL A 16 -3.84 -2.14 -4.29
N VAL A 17 -3.28 -0.98 -3.98
CA VAL A 17 -3.99 0.31 -4.17
C VAL A 17 -4.32 0.56 -5.64
N ALA A 18 -3.40 0.27 -6.54
CA ALA A 18 -3.62 0.42 -7.98
C ALA A 18 -4.76 -0.47 -8.51
N THR A 19 -4.81 -1.72 -8.04
CA THR A 19 -5.87 -2.68 -8.46
C THR A 19 -7.23 -2.35 -7.83
N GLU A 20 -7.26 -1.94 -6.56
CA GLU A 20 -8.50 -1.49 -5.92
C GLU A 20 -9.03 -0.20 -6.59
N LEU A 21 -8.13 0.72 -7.00
CA LEU A 21 -8.53 1.91 -7.78
C LEU A 21 -9.08 1.52 -9.14
N ALA A 22 -8.43 0.58 -9.84
CA ALA A 22 -8.89 0.09 -11.14
C ALA A 22 -10.30 -0.51 -11.04
N SER A 23 -10.52 -1.39 -10.08
CA SER A 23 -11.81 -2.02 -9.80
C SER A 23 -12.87 -0.96 -9.46
N ALA A 24 -12.58 -0.05 -8.55
CA ALA A 24 -13.50 1.00 -8.15
C ALA A 24 -13.90 1.93 -9.31
N LEU A 25 -12.97 2.31 -10.17
CA LEU A 25 -13.25 3.13 -11.36
C LEU A 25 -14.10 2.36 -12.37
N ALA A 26 -13.84 1.08 -12.60
CA ALA A 26 -14.64 0.23 -13.49
C ALA A 26 -16.10 0.12 -13.01
N HIS A 27 -16.32 -0.10 -11.72
CA HIS A 27 -17.66 -0.10 -11.09
C HIS A 27 -18.38 1.25 -11.21
N ARG A 28 -17.64 2.35 -11.32
CA ARG A 28 -18.18 3.70 -11.52
C ARG A 28 -18.39 4.06 -12.97
N GLY A 29 -18.21 3.10 -13.89
CA GLY A 29 -18.54 3.22 -15.33
C GLY A 29 -17.42 3.72 -16.21
N HIS A 30 -16.17 3.75 -15.71
CA HIS A 30 -14.99 4.05 -16.55
C HIS A 30 -14.49 2.79 -17.24
N GLU A 31 -13.94 2.94 -18.46
CA GLU A 31 -13.17 1.87 -19.11
C GLU A 31 -11.74 1.89 -18.57
N VAL A 32 -11.31 0.80 -17.95
CA VAL A 32 -10.03 0.73 -17.24
C VAL A 32 -9.13 -0.34 -17.83
N HIS A 33 -7.89 0.05 -18.10
CA HIS A 33 -6.86 -0.79 -18.70
C HIS A 33 -5.67 -0.89 -17.75
N VAL A 34 -5.47 -2.07 -17.13
CA VAL A 34 -4.34 -2.31 -16.21
C VAL A 34 -3.16 -2.86 -16.98
N LEU A 35 -2.00 -2.19 -16.91
CA LEU A 35 -0.77 -2.58 -17.58
C LEU A 35 0.27 -2.99 -16.52
N SER A 36 0.72 -4.25 -16.56
CA SER A 36 1.74 -4.79 -15.66
C SER A 36 2.45 -5.99 -16.29
N SER A 37 3.61 -6.39 -15.75
CA SER A 37 4.36 -7.57 -16.24
C SER A 37 3.60 -8.89 -16.00
N GLU A 38 2.85 -8.95 -14.91
CA GLU A 38 2.03 -10.10 -14.51
C GLU A 38 0.68 -9.62 -14.03
N VAL A 39 -0.28 -10.55 -13.90
CA VAL A 39 -1.58 -10.22 -13.31
C VAL A 39 -1.37 -9.79 -11.86
N PRO A 40 -1.72 -8.54 -11.49
CA PRO A 40 -1.57 -8.09 -10.12
C PRO A 40 -2.41 -8.93 -9.14
N PHE A 41 -1.85 -9.14 -7.95
CA PHE A 41 -2.33 -10.08 -6.94
C PHE A 41 -3.83 -9.97 -6.58
N ARG A 42 -4.39 -8.75 -6.56
CA ARG A 42 -5.80 -8.50 -6.22
C ARG A 42 -6.65 -8.11 -7.43
N LEU A 43 -6.11 -8.19 -8.65
CA LEU A 43 -6.87 -7.89 -9.84
C LEU A 43 -7.94 -8.94 -10.06
N ARG A 44 -9.15 -8.49 -10.34
CA ARG A 44 -10.32 -9.35 -10.57
C ARG A 44 -10.78 -9.25 -12.01
N ASP A 45 -11.48 -10.27 -12.45
CA ASP A 45 -12.21 -10.22 -13.71
C ASP A 45 -13.51 -9.46 -13.46
N GLU A 46 -13.61 -8.26 -14.04
CA GLU A 46 -14.72 -7.34 -13.85
C GLU A 46 -15.10 -6.68 -15.17
N PRO A 47 -16.39 -6.37 -15.38
CA PRO A 47 -16.82 -5.59 -16.52
C PRO A 47 -16.06 -4.26 -16.60
N ARG A 48 -15.68 -3.84 -17.82
CA ARG A 48 -14.95 -2.58 -18.09
C ARG A 48 -13.51 -2.54 -17.52
N LEU A 49 -12.96 -3.66 -17.07
CA LEU A 49 -11.60 -3.76 -16.63
C LEU A 49 -10.85 -4.77 -17.50
N THR A 50 -9.82 -4.31 -18.21
CA THR A 50 -9.01 -5.14 -19.10
C THR A 50 -7.56 -5.16 -18.66
N PHE A 51 -6.99 -6.35 -18.52
CA PHE A 51 -5.57 -6.53 -18.21
C PHE A 51 -4.73 -6.61 -19.49
N HIS A 52 -3.63 -5.88 -19.53
CA HIS A 52 -2.65 -5.88 -20.62
C HIS A 52 -1.28 -6.30 -20.09
N ARG A 53 -0.86 -7.51 -20.42
CA ARG A 53 0.47 -8.00 -20.04
C ARG A 53 1.57 -7.22 -20.79
N VAL A 54 2.56 -6.76 -20.04
CA VAL A 54 3.80 -6.16 -20.55
C VAL A 54 4.85 -7.25 -20.65
N GLU A 55 5.07 -7.74 -21.85
CA GLU A 55 6.10 -8.74 -22.12
C GLU A 55 7.43 -8.04 -22.40
N THR A 56 8.49 -8.49 -21.75
CA THR A 56 9.85 -8.01 -21.96
C THR A 56 10.64 -9.12 -22.63
N PRO A 57 10.83 -9.06 -23.96
CA PRO A 57 11.54 -10.12 -24.68
C PRO A 57 13.01 -10.15 -24.25
N ALA A 58 13.53 -11.37 -24.03
CA ALA A 58 14.95 -11.57 -23.86
C ALA A 58 15.65 -11.37 -25.22
N TYR A 59 16.66 -10.52 -25.23
CA TYR A 59 17.51 -10.32 -26.41
C TYR A 59 18.99 -10.53 -26.01
N PRO A 60 19.75 -11.39 -26.71
CA PRO A 60 21.08 -11.79 -26.27
C PRO A 60 22.09 -10.67 -26.04
N LEU A 61 21.90 -9.51 -26.68
CA LEU A 61 22.75 -8.33 -26.51
C LEU A 61 22.36 -7.47 -25.31
N PHE A 62 21.18 -7.67 -24.73
CA PHE A 62 20.76 -6.96 -23.52
C PHE A 62 21.11 -7.83 -22.30
N ARG A 63 22.00 -7.34 -21.46
CA ARG A 63 22.35 -8.03 -20.20
C ARG A 63 21.16 -8.07 -19.24
N GLU A 64 20.33 -6.99 -19.25
CA GLU A 64 19.17 -6.83 -18.40
C GLU A 64 17.90 -6.62 -19.24
N PRO A 65 16.74 -7.12 -18.77
CA PRO A 65 15.45 -6.90 -19.42
C PRO A 65 15.15 -5.42 -19.55
N GLN A 66 14.73 -4.98 -20.74
CA GLN A 66 14.42 -3.55 -21.02
C GLN A 66 12.95 -3.23 -20.70
N TYR A 67 12.55 -3.39 -19.45
CA TYR A 67 11.16 -3.26 -19.01
C TYR A 67 10.55 -1.90 -19.32
N VAL A 68 11.26 -0.79 -19.08
CA VAL A 68 10.77 0.57 -19.35
C VAL A 68 10.40 0.75 -20.82
N LEU A 69 11.21 0.24 -21.74
CA LEU A 69 10.95 0.33 -23.18
C LEU A 69 9.74 -0.52 -23.59
N SER A 70 9.64 -1.75 -23.07
CA SER A 70 8.51 -2.64 -23.32
C SER A 70 7.21 -2.05 -22.79
N LEU A 71 7.24 -1.47 -21.59
CA LEU A 71 6.10 -0.80 -20.97
C LEU A 71 5.68 0.44 -21.76
N ALA A 72 6.62 1.29 -22.17
CA ALA A 72 6.32 2.46 -22.99
C ALA A 72 5.64 2.05 -24.30
N ASN A 73 6.16 1.04 -24.99
CA ASN A 73 5.56 0.51 -26.20
C ASN A 73 4.15 -0.06 -25.96
N LYS A 74 3.94 -0.78 -24.85
CA LYS A 74 2.61 -1.29 -24.49
C LYS A 74 1.63 -0.15 -24.22
N ILE A 75 2.05 0.90 -23.51
CA ILE A 75 1.22 2.11 -23.30
C ILE A 75 0.82 2.73 -24.63
N VAL A 76 1.76 2.86 -25.58
CA VAL A 76 1.48 3.38 -26.94
C VAL A 76 0.44 2.51 -27.66
N GLN A 77 0.61 1.17 -27.63
CA GLN A 77 -0.31 0.24 -28.26
C GLN A 77 -1.73 0.35 -27.69
N VAL A 78 -1.86 0.33 -26.37
CA VAL A 78 -3.15 0.43 -25.68
C VAL A 78 -3.78 1.80 -25.91
N SER A 79 -3.00 2.89 -25.83
CA SER A 79 -3.50 4.25 -26.10
C SER A 79 -4.05 4.39 -27.52
N ARG A 80 -3.40 3.77 -28.50
CA ARG A 80 -3.87 3.80 -29.90
C ARG A 80 -5.12 2.96 -30.13
N ALA A 81 -5.24 1.82 -29.46
CA ALA A 81 -6.36 0.90 -29.62
C ALA A 81 -7.60 1.35 -28.85
N GLN A 82 -7.41 1.92 -27.67
CA GLN A 82 -8.48 2.22 -26.72
C GLN A 82 -8.72 3.73 -26.52
N ALA A 83 -7.96 4.60 -27.20
CA ALA A 83 -8.06 6.06 -27.08
C ALA A 83 -8.00 6.50 -25.61
N LEU A 84 -6.94 6.12 -24.88
CA LEU A 84 -6.79 6.47 -23.48
C LEU A 84 -6.85 7.99 -23.27
N ASP A 85 -7.68 8.42 -22.31
CA ASP A 85 -7.73 9.81 -21.85
C ASP A 85 -6.60 10.11 -20.88
N ILE A 86 -6.30 9.14 -20.01
CA ILE A 86 -5.33 9.25 -18.91
C ILE A 86 -4.46 8.01 -18.85
N VAL A 87 -3.18 8.20 -18.55
CA VAL A 87 -2.25 7.17 -18.07
C VAL A 87 -1.88 7.51 -16.65
N HIS A 88 -2.33 6.70 -15.72
CA HIS A 88 -2.03 6.84 -14.29
C HIS A 88 -0.90 5.87 -13.90
N ALA A 89 0.27 6.41 -13.69
CA ALA A 89 1.47 5.67 -13.27
C ALA A 89 1.53 5.60 -11.73
N HIS A 90 1.55 4.40 -11.18
CA HIS A 90 1.88 4.17 -9.78
C HIS A 90 3.38 3.94 -9.66
N TYR A 91 4.11 4.88 -9.11
CA TYR A 91 5.56 5.09 -9.03
C TYR A 91 6.17 6.01 -10.11
N ALA A 92 7.14 6.83 -9.69
CA ALA A 92 7.91 7.70 -10.57
C ALA A 92 8.74 6.88 -11.56
N ILE A 93 9.46 5.87 -11.10
CA ILE A 93 10.17 4.92 -11.96
C ILE A 93 9.83 3.48 -11.56
N PRO A 94 9.67 2.59 -12.52
CA PRO A 94 9.83 2.78 -13.98
C PRO A 94 8.59 3.36 -14.68
N HIS A 95 7.45 3.51 -13.98
CA HIS A 95 6.14 3.68 -14.60
C HIS A 95 5.92 5.07 -15.20
N ALA A 96 6.20 6.17 -14.47
CA ALA A 96 6.09 7.52 -15.06
C ALA A 96 7.15 7.76 -16.15
N ALA A 97 8.34 7.17 -16.03
CA ALA A 97 9.35 7.21 -17.09
C ALA A 97 8.84 6.59 -18.39
N ALA A 98 8.21 5.41 -18.30
CA ALA A 98 7.61 4.74 -19.45
C ALA A 98 6.41 5.51 -20.01
N ALA A 99 5.56 6.09 -19.15
CA ALA A 99 4.43 6.93 -19.56
C ALA A 99 4.91 8.19 -20.29
N TYR A 100 5.96 8.86 -19.79
CA TYR A 100 6.58 9.99 -20.46
C TYR A 100 7.09 9.62 -21.86
N LEU A 101 7.85 8.53 -21.98
CA LEU A 101 8.36 8.07 -23.28
C LEU A 101 7.22 7.72 -24.24
N ALA A 102 6.19 7.03 -23.77
CA ALA A 102 5.00 6.71 -24.54
C ALA A 102 4.29 7.98 -25.05
N ARG A 103 4.17 9.00 -24.18
CA ARG A 103 3.60 10.31 -24.55
C ARG A 103 4.36 10.96 -25.70
N GLN A 104 5.69 10.97 -25.68
CA GLN A 104 6.50 11.53 -26.76
C GLN A 104 6.26 10.80 -28.08
N ILE A 105 6.22 9.47 -28.07
CA ILE A 105 5.96 8.64 -29.25
C ILE A 105 4.54 8.91 -29.83
N ILE A 106 3.53 9.09 -28.96
CA ILE A 106 2.16 9.36 -29.39
C ILE A 106 2.06 10.76 -30.00
N ALA A 107 2.66 11.77 -29.37
CA ALA A 107 2.64 13.16 -29.82
C ALA A 107 3.18 13.33 -31.25
N ASP A 108 4.23 12.59 -31.61
CA ASP A 108 4.82 12.61 -32.95
C ASP A 108 3.88 12.05 -34.02
N THR A 109 2.78 11.39 -33.67
CA THR A 109 1.82 10.80 -34.61
C THR A 109 0.55 11.63 -34.83
N HIS A 110 0.50 12.87 -34.34
CA HIS A 110 -0.65 13.77 -34.41
C HIS A 110 -1.96 13.20 -33.84
N ARG A 111 -1.88 12.23 -32.94
CA ARG A 111 -3.04 11.65 -32.21
C ARG A 111 -3.24 12.36 -30.87
N PRO A 112 -4.46 12.31 -30.33
CA PRO A 112 -4.69 12.79 -28.97
C PRO A 112 -3.75 12.12 -27.97
N VAL A 113 -3.05 12.92 -27.17
CA VAL A 113 -2.06 12.45 -26.18
C VAL A 113 -2.75 12.30 -24.84
N PRO A 114 -2.64 11.15 -24.15
CA PRO A 114 -3.23 10.99 -22.81
C PRO A 114 -2.56 11.91 -21.79
N GLY A 115 -3.32 12.37 -20.80
CA GLY A 115 -2.77 13.04 -19.63
C GLY A 115 -2.01 12.05 -18.75
N ILE A 116 -0.91 12.47 -18.14
CA ILE A 116 -0.10 11.63 -17.25
C ILE A 116 -0.31 12.06 -15.81
N ILE A 117 -0.76 11.12 -14.98
CA ILE A 117 -0.84 11.26 -13.53
C ILE A 117 0.15 10.30 -12.90
N THR A 118 0.90 10.76 -11.90
CA THR A 118 1.83 9.91 -11.15
C THR A 118 1.50 9.93 -9.68
N THR A 119 1.21 8.74 -9.11
CA THR A 119 1.07 8.57 -7.67
C THR A 119 2.35 8.00 -7.07
N LEU A 120 2.89 8.74 -6.09
CA LEU A 120 4.08 8.36 -5.32
C LEU A 120 3.68 7.48 -4.14
N HIS A 121 4.42 6.38 -3.92
CA HIS A 121 4.10 5.38 -2.89
C HIS A 121 5.15 5.26 -1.78
N GLY A 122 6.31 5.91 -1.93
CA GLY A 122 7.35 6.00 -0.93
C GLY A 122 8.64 5.30 -1.30
N THR A 123 8.64 4.03 -1.68
CA THR A 123 9.84 3.30 -2.09
C THR A 123 10.56 3.99 -3.25
N ASP A 124 9.81 4.56 -4.19
CA ASP A 124 10.30 5.36 -5.29
C ASP A 124 11.01 6.66 -4.87
N ILE A 125 10.74 7.15 -3.67
CA ILE A 125 11.33 8.36 -3.12
C ILE A 125 12.44 8.04 -2.12
N THR A 126 12.12 7.21 -1.11
CA THR A 126 12.97 7.02 0.06
C THR A 126 14.06 5.98 -0.13
N ILE A 127 13.93 5.08 -1.10
CA ILE A 127 14.92 4.05 -1.42
C ILE A 127 15.52 4.34 -2.80
N VAL A 128 14.72 4.33 -3.84
CA VAL A 128 15.20 4.50 -5.21
C VAL A 128 15.58 5.94 -5.50
N GLY A 129 14.72 6.90 -5.16
CA GLY A 129 14.96 8.32 -5.39
C GLY A 129 16.11 8.90 -4.56
N SER A 130 16.46 8.29 -3.44
CA SER A 130 17.61 8.69 -2.62
C SER A 130 18.95 8.10 -3.11
N ASP A 131 18.93 7.14 -4.04
CA ASP A 131 20.13 6.60 -4.65
C ASP A 131 20.64 7.58 -5.73
N PRO A 132 21.90 8.07 -5.65
CA PRO A 132 22.45 9.02 -6.63
C PRO A 132 22.36 8.56 -8.09
N SER A 133 22.31 7.25 -8.35
CA SER A 133 22.17 6.69 -9.69
C SER A 133 20.79 6.95 -10.33
N TYR A 134 19.77 7.26 -9.52
CA TYR A 134 18.38 7.42 -9.98
C TYR A 134 17.79 8.79 -9.67
N THR A 135 18.34 9.55 -8.72
CA THR A 135 17.78 10.80 -8.18
C THR A 135 17.33 11.77 -9.28
N GLU A 136 18.21 12.09 -10.20
CA GLU A 136 17.94 13.04 -11.30
C GLU A 136 16.81 12.51 -12.22
N THR A 137 16.85 11.22 -12.55
CA THR A 137 15.82 10.59 -13.41
C THR A 137 14.47 10.57 -12.71
N VAL A 138 14.41 10.24 -11.43
CA VAL A 138 13.18 10.24 -10.62
C VAL A 138 12.59 11.65 -10.55
N ALA A 139 13.42 12.65 -10.20
CA ALA A 139 13.00 14.05 -10.14
C ALA A 139 12.48 14.55 -11.49
N TYR A 140 13.19 14.24 -12.58
CA TYR A 140 12.77 14.59 -13.93
C TYR A 140 11.41 13.95 -14.30
N CYS A 141 11.23 12.65 -14.09
CA CYS A 141 9.98 11.94 -14.42
C CYS A 141 8.79 12.47 -13.64
N ILE A 142 8.98 12.80 -12.36
CA ILE A 142 7.98 13.49 -11.54
C ILE A 142 7.60 14.82 -12.18
N GLY A 143 8.59 15.62 -12.60
CA GLY A 143 8.40 16.92 -13.24
C GLY A 143 7.73 16.87 -14.61
N GLN A 144 7.71 15.71 -15.28
CA GLN A 144 7.08 15.51 -16.58
C GLN A 144 5.63 15.03 -16.49
N SER A 145 5.13 14.73 -15.31
CA SER A 145 3.72 14.38 -15.10
C SER A 145 2.85 15.63 -15.08
N ASP A 146 1.65 15.53 -15.67
CA ASP A 146 0.69 16.66 -15.67
C ASP A 146 0.09 16.90 -14.28
N VAL A 147 -0.07 15.81 -13.50
CA VAL A 147 -0.46 15.85 -12.09
C VAL A 147 0.38 14.85 -11.32
N VAL A 148 0.82 15.24 -10.14
CA VAL A 148 1.54 14.36 -9.20
C VAL A 148 0.76 14.26 -7.92
N THR A 149 0.58 13.04 -7.41
CA THR A 149 -0.06 12.79 -6.12
C THR A 149 0.87 11.99 -5.20
N ALA A 150 0.69 12.16 -3.89
CA ALA A 150 1.36 11.36 -2.88
C ALA A 150 0.31 10.78 -1.92
N VAL A 151 0.59 9.62 -1.34
CA VAL A 151 -0.35 8.90 -0.48
C VAL A 151 -0.46 9.50 0.94
N SER A 152 0.42 10.46 1.29
CA SER A 152 0.41 11.16 2.58
C SER A 152 1.09 12.52 2.50
N HIS A 153 0.77 13.41 3.43
CA HIS A 153 1.47 14.70 3.60
C HIS A 153 2.95 14.49 3.94
N SER A 154 3.25 13.46 4.74
CA SER A 154 4.62 13.09 5.07
C SER A 154 5.42 12.73 3.82
N LEU A 155 4.90 11.84 2.97
CA LEU A 155 5.58 11.45 1.73
C LEU A 155 5.76 12.64 0.77
N ARG A 156 4.77 13.51 0.66
CA ARG A 156 4.89 14.77 -0.10
C ARG A 156 6.06 15.61 0.40
N ALA A 157 6.17 15.81 1.71
CA ALA A 157 7.26 16.58 2.31
C ALA A 157 8.61 15.92 2.08
N ASP A 158 8.70 14.60 2.21
CA ASP A 158 9.91 13.82 1.94
C ASP A 158 10.32 13.92 0.47
N THR A 159 9.37 13.89 -0.46
CA THR A 159 9.63 14.06 -1.89
C THR A 159 10.27 15.41 -2.19
N TYR A 160 9.70 16.49 -1.67
CA TYR A 160 10.29 17.83 -1.83
C TYR A 160 11.68 17.93 -1.25
N ARG A 161 11.89 17.33 -0.07
CA ARG A 161 13.20 17.36 0.62
C ARG A 161 14.26 16.54 -0.09
N ALA A 162 13.91 15.34 -0.53
CA ALA A 162 14.87 14.40 -1.12
C ALA A 162 15.22 14.74 -2.57
N LEU A 163 14.27 15.21 -3.36
CA LEU A 163 14.42 15.35 -4.80
C LEU A 163 14.43 16.82 -5.27
N GLY A 164 14.10 17.78 -4.41
CA GLY A 164 14.07 19.20 -4.78
C GLY A 164 13.09 19.55 -5.90
N VAL A 165 12.10 18.70 -6.20
CA VAL A 165 11.10 18.95 -7.23
C VAL A 165 10.25 20.15 -6.88
N LYS A 166 9.81 20.91 -7.91
CA LYS A 166 9.04 22.16 -7.73
C LYS A 166 7.59 22.04 -8.18
N VAL A 167 7.21 20.90 -8.76
CA VAL A 167 5.83 20.67 -9.20
C VAL A 167 4.90 20.52 -8.00
N PRO A 168 3.66 21.00 -8.08
CA PRO A 168 2.65 20.73 -7.05
C PRO A 168 2.43 19.24 -6.88
N ILE A 169 2.34 18.78 -5.63
CA ILE A 169 2.02 17.39 -5.29
C ILE A 169 0.75 17.41 -4.44
N ASP A 170 -0.32 16.88 -4.98
CA ASP A 170 -1.59 16.73 -4.25
C ASP A 170 -1.50 15.50 -3.32
N VAL A 171 -2.26 15.51 -2.22
CA VAL A 171 -2.31 14.35 -1.32
C VAL A 171 -3.62 13.63 -1.50
N LEU A 172 -3.55 12.41 -2.04
CA LEU A 172 -4.67 11.49 -2.16
C LEU A 172 -4.32 10.22 -1.35
N PRO A 173 -5.01 9.97 -0.21
CA PRO A 173 -4.65 8.86 0.66
C PRO A 173 -4.94 7.51 0.00
N ASN A 174 -4.25 6.47 0.44
CA ASN A 174 -4.68 5.11 0.16
C ASN A 174 -6.03 4.83 0.80
N PHE A 175 -6.74 3.84 0.26
CA PHE A 175 -8.10 3.51 0.68
C PHE A 175 -8.33 2.00 0.64
N LEU A 176 -9.47 1.60 1.17
CA LEU A 176 -9.94 0.22 1.16
C LEU A 176 -11.37 0.13 0.61
N ASP A 177 -11.69 -1.02 0.04
CA ASP A 177 -13.08 -1.45 -0.09
C ASP A 177 -13.60 -1.85 1.30
N CYS A 178 -14.37 -0.97 1.94
CA CYS A 178 -14.85 -1.17 3.29
C CYS A 178 -15.95 -2.23 3.42
N ASP A 179 -16.59 -2.63 2.33
CA ASP A 179 -17.54 -3.73 2.31
C ASP A 179 -16.83 -5.09 2.36
N ARG A 180 -15.63 -5.13 1.81
CA ARG A 180 -14.75 -6.30 1.88
C ARG A 180 -13.95 -6.34 3.18
N HIS A 181 -13.41 -5.20 3.62
CA HIS A 181 -12.62 -5.07 4.84
C HIS A 181 -13.54 -4.77 6.04
N GLN A 182 -14.34 -5.73 6.42
CA GLN A 182 -15.13 -5.73 7.65
C GLN A 182 -14.91 -7.02 8.43
N ARG A 183 -15.02 -6.88 9.74
CA ARG A 183 -14.85 -8.01 10.66
C ARG A 183 -15.84 -9.13 10.34
N ARG A 184 -15.34 -10.35 10.14
CA ARG A 184 -16.08 -11.59 9.90
C ARG A 184 -15.68 -12.62 10.95
N PRO A 185 -16.33 -12.64 12.11
CA PRO A 185 -15.96 -13.56 13.19
C PRO A 185 -16.02 -15.03 12.72
N SER A 186 -14.96 -15.78 13.02
CA SER A 186 -14.89 -17.24 12.81
C SER A 186 -14.36 -17.88 14.08
N PRO A 187 -15.25 -18.40 14.95
CA PRO A 187 -14.84 -19.08 16.19
C PRO A 187 -13.90 -20.26 15.93
N GLU A 188 -14.14 -21.03 14.87
CA GLU A 188 -13.35 -22.20 14.51
C GLU A 188 -11.92 -21.82 14.13
N LEU A 189 -11.76 -20.81 13.26
CA LEU A 189 -10.44 -20.29 12.88
C LEU A 189 -9.72 -19.70 14.08
N ARG A 190 -10.45 -18.97 14.95
CA ARG A 190 -9.87 -18.39 16.15
C ARG A 190 -9.33 -19.47 17.10
N GLU A 191 -10.11 -20.52 17.36
CA GLU A 191 -9.69 -21.63 18.22
C GLU A 191 -8.48 -22.36 17.65
N GLN A 192 -8.49 -22.63 16.35
CA GLN A 192 -7.36 -23.25 15.63
C GLN A 192 -6.08 -22.43 15.76
N LEU A 193 -6.15 -21.11 15.67
CA LEU A 193 -4.98 -20.23 15.73
C LEU A 193 -4.54 -19.94 17.16
N LEU A 194 -5.44 -19.89 18.14
CA LEU A 194 -5.13 -19.67 19.56
C LEU A 194 -4.26 -20.79 20.15
N ARG A 195 -4.53 -22.05 19.83
CA ARG A 195 -3.81 -23.21 20.38
C ARG A 195 -3.60 -23.15 21.89
N GLY A 196 -4.65 -22.74 22.63
CA GLY A 196 -4.62 -22.61 24.08
C GLY A 196 -4.11 -21.27 24.62
N ALA A 197 -3.80 -20.30 23.77
CA ALA A 197 -3.60 -18.92 24.19
C ALA A 197 -4.96 -18.21 24.36
N ASP A 198 -4.96 -17.07 25.08
CA ASP A 198 -6.16 -16.27 25.30
C ASP A 198 -6.32 -15.20 24.21
N HIS A 199 -5.20 -14.75 23.61
CA HIS A 199 -5.17 -13.63 22.67
C HIS A 199 -4.30 -13.92 21.45
N LEU A 200 -4.71 -13.36 20.28
CA LEU A 200 -3.96 -13.37 19.03
C LEU A 200 -3.41 -11.98 18.73
N ILE A 201 -2.11 -11.89 18.59
CA ILE A 201 -1.39 -10.70 18.12
C ILE A 201 -0.95 -10.96 16.68
N VAL A 202 -1.19 -10.00 15.79
CA VAL A 202 -0.86 -10.13 14.36
C VAL A 202 0.13 -9.05 13.96
N HIS A 203 1.11 -9.43 13.16
CA HIS A 203 1.92 -8.54 12.33
C HIS A 203 1.82 -8.99 10.88
N MET A 204 1.66 -8.02 9.97
CA MET A 204 1.56 -8.29 8.54
C MET A 204 2.46 -7.34 7.76
N SER A 205 3.43 -7.88 7.02
CA SER A 205 4.32 -7.09 6.18
C SER A 205 5.11 -7.96 5.18
N ASN A 206 5.91 -7.31 4.34
CA ASN A 206 6.87 -7.96 3.45
C ASN A 206 8.26 -8.16 4.09
N PHE A 207 8.35 -8.22 5.38
CA PHE A 207 9.53 -8.47 6.23
C PHE A 207 10.84 -7.85 5.72
N ARG A 208 10.75 -6.60 5.22
CA ARG A 208 11.93 -5.79 4.90
C ARG A 208 12.50 -5.14 6.17
N PRO A 209 13.77 -4.74 6.19
CA PRO A 209 14.40 -4.12 7.37
C PRO A 209 13.61 -2.97 7.98
N VAL A 210 12.97 -2.13 7.14
CA VAL A 210 12.12 -1.02 7.60
C VAL A 210 10.88 -1.47 8.39
N LYS A 211 10.46 -2.74 8.29
CA LYS A 211 9.32 -3.30 9.01
C LYS A 211 9.65 -3.79 10.41
N ARG A 212 10.96 -3.96 10.70
CA ARG A 212 11.49 -4.28 12.02
C ARG A 212 10.79 -5.47 12.68
N VAL A 213 10.77 -6.60 12.00
CA VAL A 213 10.15 -7.83 12.52
C VAL A 213 10.82 -8.33 13.82
N ASP A 214 12.09 -7.98 14.04
CA ASP A 214 12.80 -8.16 15.29
C ASP A 214 12.16 -7.40 16.46
N ALA A 215 11.74 -6.16 16.22
CA ALA A 215 11.01 -5.35 17.20
C ALA A 215 9.61 -5.91 17.46
N VAL A 216 8.94 -6.47 16.45
CA VAL A 216 7.65 -7.19 16.64
C VAL A 216 7.84 -8.34 17.66
N VAL A 217 8.88 -9.15 17.48
CA VAL A 217 9.18 -10.27 18.39
C VAL A 217 9.52 -9.76 19.79
N GLU A 218 10.29 -8.68 19.93
CA GLU A 218 10.65 -8.12 21.24
C GLU A 218 9.42 -7.53 21.96
N ILE A 219 8.53 -6.83 21.25
CA ILE A 219 7.26 -6.36 21.84
C ILE A 219 6.42 -7.55 22.29
N PHE A 220 6.27 -8.57 21.42
CA PHE A 220 5.55 -9.79 21.74
C PHE A 220 6.13 -10.49 23.00
N ARG A 221 7.46 -10.62 23.11
CA ARG A 221 8.13 -11.21 24.26
C ARG A 221 7.72 -10.49 25.55
N ARG A 222 7.77 -9.15 25.58
CA ARG A 222 7.37 -8.34 26.75
C ARG A 222 5.88 -8.45 27.07
N VAL A 223 5.03 -8.54 26.08
CA VAL A 223 3.58 -8.77 26.27
C VAL A 223 3.35 -10.15 26.90
N ARG A 224 4.07 -11.16 26.40
CA ARG A 224 3.94 -12.55 26.86
C ARG A 224 4.30 -12.77 28.34
N GLU A 225 5.14 -11.94 28.91
CA GLU A 225 5.47 -11.97 30.35
C GLU A 225 4.25 -11.70 31.23
N ARG A 226 3.21 -11.05 30.70
CA ARG A 226 2.04 -10.56 31.44
C ARG A 226 0.70 -11.10 30.92
N VAL A 227 0.64 -11.56 29.69
CA VAL A 227 -0.57 -12.01 29.01
C VAL A 227 -0.30 -13.28 28.23
N ASN A 228 -1.18 -14.26 28.31
CA ASN A 228 -1.10 -15.48 27.51
C ASN A 228 -1.54 -15.20 26.07
N ALA A 229 -0.59 -14.81 25.20
CA ALA A 229 -0.83 -14.45 23.82
C ALA A 229 -0.05 -15.32 22.82
N ARG A 230 -0.50 -15.39 21.60
CA ARG A 230 0.15 -16.01 20.45
C ARG A 230 0.40 -14.98 19.36
N LEU A 231 1.54 -15.07 18.66
CA LEU A 231 1.92 -14.18 17.56
C LEU A 231 1.70 -14.85 16.23
N LEU A 232 1.01 -14.17 15.32
CA LEU A 232 0.88 -14.56 13.90
C LEU A 232 1.70 -13.58 13.05
N LEU A 233 2.62 -14.12 12.28
CA LEU A 233 3.47 -13.40 11.34
C LEU A 233 2.99 -13.69 9.92
N VAL A 234 2.38 -12.69 9.28
CA VAL A 234 1.75 -12.81 7.95
C VAL A 234 2.61 -12.09 6.92
N GLY A 235 2.91 -12.77 5.83
CA GLY A 235 3.80 -12.31 4.78
C GLY A 235 5.13 -13.03 4.78
N ASP A 236 6.03 -12.58 3.91
CA ASP A 236 7.37 -13.13 3.74
C ASP A 236 8.36 -12.02 3.36
N GLY A 237 9.65 -12.30 3.44
CA GLY A 237 10.68 -11.36 3.03
C GLY A 237 12.05 -11.61 3.67
N PRO A 238 13.03 -10.75 3.37
CA PRO A 238 14.44 -10.99 3.72
C PRO A 238 14.68 -11.17 5.22
N ASP A 239 13.91 -10.51 6.10
CA ASP A 239 14.11 -10.57 7.55
C ASP A 239 13.25 -11.63 8.25
N ALA A 240 12.59 -12.56 7.51
CA ALA A 240 11.82 -13.65 8.11
C ALA A 240 12.70 -14.52 9.03
N HIS A 241 13.94 -14.81 8.59
CA HIS A 241 14.92 -15.56 9.38
C HIS A 241 15.28 -14.85 10.68
N LEU A 242 15.39 -13.53 10.69
CA LEU A 242 15.70 -12.73 11.86
C LEU A 242 14.61 -12.84 12.93
N ALA A 243 13.34 -12.79 12.54
CA ALA A 243 12.21 -13.02 13.44
C ALA A 243 12.27 -14.44 14.04
N GLN A 244 12.59 -15.45 13.22
CA GLN A 244 12.72 -16.84 13.66
C GLN A 244 13.85 -17.01 14.69
N GLU A 245 15.03 -16.47 14.42
CA GLU A 245 16.17 -16.51 15.35
C GLU A 245 15.85 -15.85 16.69
N ARG A 246 15.16 -14.69 16.67
CA ARG A 246 14.73 -14.01 17.89
C ARG A 246 13.73 -14.82 18.69
N LEU A 247 12.74 -15.46 18.03
CA LEU A 247 11.77 -16.33 18.68
C LEU A 247 12.42 -17.56 19.32
N ILE A 248 13.38 -18.19 18.64
CA ILE A 248 14.14 -19.33 19.17
C ILE A 248 14.95 -18.90 20.39
N SER A 249 15.70 -17.80 20.27
CA SER A 249 16.54 -17.27 21.36
C SER A 249 15.74 -16.89 22.61
N ALA A 250 14.49 -16.44 22.42
CA ALA A 250 13.56 -16.12 23.48
C ALA A 250 12.79 -17.33 24.03
N GLY A 251 12.92 -18.52 23.44
CA GLY A 251 12.15 -19.71 23.79
C GLY A 251 10.65 -19.61 23.42
N LEU A 252 10.30 -18.75 22.47
CA LEU A 252 8.92 -18.41 22.10
C LEU A 252 8.49 -18.98 20.75
N MET A 253 9.30 -19.83 20.12
CA MET A 253 8.97 -20.39 18.80
C MET A 253 7.65 -21.16 18.76
N GLY A 254 7.30 -21.86 19.85
CA GLY A 254 6.03 -22.58 19.99
C GLY A 254 4.79 -21.67 20.12
N GLN A 255 4.98 -20.39 20.44
CA GLN A 255 3.93 -19.38 20.64
C GLN A 255 3.77 -18.43 19.43
N ALA A 256 4.56 -18.64 18.39
CA ALA A 256 4.47 -17.89 17.15
C ALA A 256 4.19 -18.82 15.97
N GLU A 257 3.61 -18.24 14.90
CA GLU A 257 3.34 -18.95 13.65
C GLU A 257 3.61 -18.05 12.46
N PHE A 258 4.40 -18.55 11.50
CA PHE A 258 4.62 -17.90 10.21
C PHE A 258 3.61 -18.45 9.21
N LEU A 259 2.74 -17.59 8.71
CA LEU A 259 1.65 -17.99 7.81
C LEU A 259 1.99 -17.76 6.32
N GLY A 260 3.16 -17.17 6.02
CA GLY A 260 3.48 -16.77 4.67
C GLY A 260 2.53 -15.71 4.10
N GLU A 261 2.55 -15.55 2.78
CA GLU A 261 1.62 -14.65 2.09
C GLU A 261 0.20 -15.22 2.11
N GLN A 262 -0.78 -14.37 2.46
CA GLN A 262 -2.17 -14.76 2.62
C GLN A 262 -3.08 -13.94 1.69
N LEU A 263 -4.01 -14.62 1.02
CA LEU A 263 -5.03 -13.98 0.16
C LEU A 263 -6.16 -13.36 0.98
N ASP A 264 -6.67 -14.09 1.96
CA ASP A 264 -7.75 -13.63 2.84
C ASP A 264 -7.20 -13.10 4.17
N ILE A 265 -6.64 -11.90 4.11
CA ILE A 265 -6.15 -11.21 5.32
C ILE A 265 -7.30 -10.80 6.25
N VAL A 266 -8.51 -10.60 5.70
CA VAL A 266 -9.68 -10.19 6.48
C VAL A 266 -10.09 -11.29 7.46
N ALA A 267 -10.03 -12.56 7.06
CA ALA A 267 -10.30 -13.68 7.96
C ALA A 267 -9.33 -13.70 9.15
N LEU A 268 -8.02 -13.50 8.91
CA LEU A 268 -7.01 -13.46 9.95
C LEU A 268 -7.16 -12.25 10.88
N LEU A 269 -7.37 -11.06 10.30
CA LEU A 269 -7.60 -9.84 11.08
C LEU A 269 -8.90 -9.93 11.90
N SER A 270 -9.93 -10.57 11.37
CA SER A 270 -11.23 -10.69 12.06
C SER A 270 -11.17 -11.50 13.37
N VAL A 271 -10.17 -12.33 13.54
CA VAL A 271 -9.95 -13.14 14.74
C VAL A 271 -8.83 -12.62 15.64
N ALA A 272 -8.12 -11.58 15.19
CA ALA A 272 -7.04 -10.95 15.94
C ALA A 272 -7.55 -10.03 17.06
N ASP A 273 -6.75 -9.89 18.12
CA ASP A 273 -7.01 -9.00 19.25
C ASP A 273 -6.12 -7.75 19.22
N LEU A 274 -4.96 -7.81 18.57
CA LEU A 274 -4.01 -6.71 18.50
C LEU A 274 -3.19 -6.80 17.20
N PHE A 275 -2.92 -5.65 16.60
CA PHE A 275 -2.03 -5.52 15.44
C PHE A 275 -0.78 -4.71 15.82
N LEU A 276 0.41 -5.21 15.47
CA LEU A 276 1.69 -4.55 15.73
C LEU A 276 2.34 -4.08 14.43
N LEU A 277 2.75 -2.81 14.39
CA LEU A 277 3.46 -2.22 13.24
C LEU A 277 4.60 -1.29 13.69
N PRO A 278 5.69 -1.82 14.30
CA PRO A 278 6.81 -1.03 14.83
C PRO A 278 7.81 -0.62 13.73
N SER A 279 7.34 -0.32 12.53
CA SER A 279 8.16 0.05 11.39
C SER A 279 9.05 1.27 11.69
N SER A 280 10.25 1.33 11.10
CA SER A 280 11.10 2.53 11.13
C SER A 280 10.70 3.55 10.06
N GLN A 281 9.96 3.11 9.03
CA GLN A 281 9.50 3.95 7.94
C GLN A 281 8.19 3.41 7.35
N GLU A 282 7.21 4.28 7.15
CA GLU A 282 5.94 3.99 6.50
C GLU A 282 5.45 5.19 5.69
N SER A 283 5.13 4.97 4.43
CA SER A 283 4.60 6.05 3.59
C SER A 283 3.15 6.37 3.90
N PHE A 284 2.37 5.37 4.34
CA PHE A 284 0.96 5.50 4.70
C PHE A 284 0.54 4.55 5.83
N GLY A 285 0.84 3.24 5.72
CA GLY A 285 0.44 2.23 6.68
C GLY A 285 -0.84 1.47 6.29
N LEU A 286 -0.90 0.97 5.04
CA LEU A 286 -2.07 0.24 4.53
C LEU A 286 -2.44 -0.96 5.43
N ALA A 287 -1.44 -1.71 5.94
CA ALA A 287 -1.70 -2.83 6.84
C ALA A 287 -2.35 -2.41 8.17
N ALA A 288 -1.98 -1.23 8.70
CA ALA A 288 -2.65 -0.66 9.87
C ALA A 288 -4.10 -0.27 9.54
N LEU A 289 -4.33 0.33 8.35
CA LEU A 289 -5.67 0.67 7.89
C LEU A 289 -6.55 -0.57 7.72
N GLU A 290 -6.02 -1.67 7.18
CA GLU A 290 -6.71 -2.96 7.04
C GLU A 290 -7.07 -3.56 8.41
N ALA A 291 -6.18 -3.48 9.39
CA ALA A 291 -6.45 -3.91 10.77
C ALA A 291 -7.55 -3.05 11.43
N MET A 292 -7.48 -1.73 11.30
CA MET A 292 -8.49 -0.79 11.81
C MET A 292 -9.86 -1.04 11.17
N ALA A 293 -9.90 -1.35 9.87
CA ALA A 293 -11.12 -1.69 9.15
C ALA A 293 -11.78 -2.96 9.69
N CYS A 294 -10.98 -3.93 10.16
CA CYS A 294 -11.44 -5.17 10.79
C CYS A 294 -11.64 -5.05 12.31
N GLU A 295 -11.70 -3.82 12.85
CA GLU A 295 -11.87 -3.55 14.29
C GLU A 295 -10.77 -4.16 15.16
N VAL A 296 -9.53 -4.19 14.68
CA VAL A 296 -8.36 -4.63 15.44
C VAL A 296 -7.59 -3.39 15.91
N PRO A 297 -7.42 -3.19 17.22
CA PRO A 297 -6.59 -2.12 17.74
C PRO A 297 -5.14 -2.22 17.24
N VAL A 298 -4.58 -1.08 16.84
CA VAL A 298 -3.23 -1.00 16.27
C VAL A 298 -2.29 -0.32 17.24
N ILE A 299 -1.10 -0.90 17.41
CA ILE A 299 0.06 -0.25 18.03
C ILE A 299 1.14 -0.13 16.96
N ALA A 300 1.59 1.09 16.71
CA ALA A 300 2.53 1.37 15.64
C ALA A 300 3.58 2.42 16.04
N SER A 301 4.60 2.55 15.23
CA SER A 301 5.56 3.66 15.34
C SER A 301 4.96 4.96 14.84
N ALA A 302 5.32 6.09 15.45
CA ALA A 302 4.94 7.44 15.04
C ALA A 302 5.83 7.94 13.89
N VAL A 303 5.80 7.26 12.74
CA VAL A 303 6.67 7.55 11.59
C VAL A 303 5.88 7.74 10.31
N GLY A 304 6.39 8.58 9.41
CA GLY A 304 5.86 8.79 8.08
C GLY A 304 4.38 9.14 8.06
N GLY A 305 3.59 8.44 7.26
CA GLY A 305 2.14 8.63 7.13
C GLY A 305 1.30 8.00 8.24
N LEU A 306 1.86 7.21 9.16
CA LEU A 306 1.09 6.56 10.23
C LEU A 306 0.32 7.55 11.13
N PRO A 307 0.88 8.72 11.52
CA PRO A 307 0.12 9.72 12.28
C PRO A 307 -1.04 10.38 11.52
N GLU A 308 -1.11 10.22 10.21
CA GLU A 308 -2.23 10.70 9.39
C GLU A 308 -3.40 9.71 9.38
N VAL A 309 -3.13 8.43 9.69
CA VAL A 309 -4.09 7.32 9.75
C VAL A 309 -4.54 7.03 11.19
N ILE A 310 -3.60 7.04 12.14
CA ILE A 310 -3.83 6.67 13.53
C ILE A 310 -3.74 7.90 14.43
N GLN A 311 -4.75 8.13 15.25
CA GLN A 311 -4.79 9.13 16.32
C GLN A 311 -4.45 8.45 17.64
N HIS A 312 -3.32 8.87 18.26
CA HIS A 312 -2.84 8.26 19.50
C HIS A 312 -3.86 8.33 20.63
N GLY A 313 -4.19 7.18 21.22
CA GLY A 313 -5.14 7.03 22.32
C GLY A 313 -6.62 7.04 21.92
N GLU A 314 -6.93 7.32 20.65
CA GLU A 314 -8.30 7.39 20.12
C GLU A 314 -8.60 6.24 19.13
N THR A 315 -7.77 6.08 18.10
CA THR A 315 -7.95 5.04 17.07
C THR A 315 -6.86 3.98 17.08
N GLY A 316 -5.85 4.13 17.94
CA GLY A 316 -4.71 3.24 18.11
C GLY A 316 -3.66 3.91 19.00
N PHE A 317 -2.48 3.33 19.05
CA PHE A 317 -1.37 3.89 19.84
C PHE A 317 -0.14 4.05 18.97
N LEU A 318 0.50 5.23 19.08
CA LEU A 318 1.70 5.60 18.35
C LEU A 318 2.83 5.92 19.33
N TYR A 319 4.01 5.38 19.06
CA TYR A 319 5.20 5.59 19.90
C TYR A 319 6.43 5.85 19.03
N ALA A 320 7.48 6.41 19.62
CA ALA A 320 8.78 6.44 18.95
C ALA A 320 9.21 5.01 18.59
N PRO A 321 9.85 4.77 17.44
CA PRO A 321 10.23 3.42 17.00
C PRO A 321 11.08 2.63 18.03
N GLU A 322 11.84 3.33 18.87
CA GLU A 322 12.71 2.76 19.88
C GLU A 322 11.98 2.41 21.20
N ASP A 323 10.77 2.96 21.40
CA ASP A 323 10.03 2.78 22.66
C ASP A 323 9.19 1.50 22.65
N LEU A 324 9.88 0.36 22.53
CA LEU A 324 9.26 -0.96 22.51
C LEU A 324 8.59 -1.29 23.86
N GLN A 325 9.02 -0.63 24.96
CA GLN A 325 8.41 -0.84 26.27
C GLN A 325 7.01 -0.24 26.33
N ALA A 326 6.85 1.01 25.91
CA ALA A 326 5.53 1.66 25.89
C ALA A 326 4.58 0.96 24.90
N MET A 327 5.10 0.45 23.78
CA MET A 327 4.31 -0.37 22.85
C MET A 327 3.80 -1.65 23.52
N ALA A 328 4.67 -2.36 24.25
CA ALA A 328 4.31 -3.58 24.99
C ALA A 328 3.32 -3.29 26.11
N ASP A 329 3.54 -2.25 26.92
CA ASP A 329 2.65 -1.87 28.00
C ASP A 329 1.23 -1.52 27.51
N SER A 330 1.14 -0.80 26.38
CA SER A 330 -0.15 -0.53 25.74
C SER A 330 -0.79 -1.78 25.16
N GLY A 331 0.00 -2.71 24.63
CA GLY A 331 -0.47 -4.03 24.19
C GLY A 331 -1.11 -4.80 25.34
N VAL A 332 -0.43 -4.91 26.46
CA VAL A 332 -0.97 -5.55 27.67
C VAL A 332 -2.25 -4.87 28.13
N ARG A 333 -2.26 -3.53 28.20
CA ARG A 333 -3.45 -2.77 28.59
C ARG A 333 -4.64 -3.03 27.68
N LEU A 334 -4.43 -3.02 26.36
CA LEU A 334 -5.50 -3.31 25.39
C LEU A 334 -6.05 -4.73 25.53
N LEU A 335 -5.18 -5.71 25.77
CA LEU A 335 -5.58 -7.12 25.91
C LEU A 335 -6.29 -7.43 27.23
N GLN A 336 -5.99 -6.67 28.31
CA GLN A 336 -6.61 -6.84 29.62
C GLN A 336 -7.86 -5.98 29.84
N ASP A 337 -7.96 -4.80 29.20
CA ASP A 337 -9.08 -3.87 29.34
C ASP A 337 -10.02 -3.96 28.12
N ARG A 338 -11.05 -4.79 28.23
CA ARG A 338 -12.05 -5.01 27.16
C ARG A 338 -12.82 -3.74 26.79
N VAL A 339 -13.01 -2.82 27.73
CA VAL A 339 -13.74 -1.55 27.48
C VAL A 339 -12.89 -0.62 26.63
N LEU A 340 -11.61 -0.47 26.98
CA LEU A 340 -10.66 0.29 26.19
C LEU A 340 -10.49 -0.33 24.79
N HIS A 341 -10.30 -1.64 24.71
CA HIS A 341 -10.16 -2.38 23.45
C HIS A 341 -11.34 -2.09 22.51
N ALA A 342 -12.58 -2.31 22.99
CA ALA A 342 -13.78 -2.11 22.20
C ALA A 342 -14.00 -0.64 21.78
N ARG A 343 -13.60 0.32 22.63
CA ARG A 343 -13.65 1.75 22.30
C ARG A 343 -12.70 2.09 21.18
N ILE A 344 -11.41 1.71 21.30
CA ILE A 344 -10.38 1.97 20.28
C ILE A 344 -10.77 1.32 18.95
N ALA A 345 -11.17 0.04 18.96
CA ALA A 345 -11.57 -0.71 17.77
C ALA A 345 -12.73 -0.03 17.01
N ARG A 346 -13.79 0.35 17.71
CA ARG A 346 -14.95 1.02 17.10
C ARG A 346 -14.62 2.42 16.57
N THR A 347 -13.85 3.21 17.33
CA THR A 347 -13.44 4.54 16.88
C THR A 347 -12.55 4.45 15.64
N ALA A 348 -11.60 3.51 15.62
CA ALA A 348 -10.75 3.25 14.47
C ALA A 348 -11.58 2.88 13.23
N ARG A 349 -12.53 1.95 13.35
CA ARG A 349 -13.41 1.56 12.24
C ARG A 349 -14.24 2.74 11.73
N ALA A 350 -14.76 3.59 12.62
CA ALA A 350 -15.54 4.76 12.23
C ALA A 350 -14.71 5.76 11.39
N VAL A 351 -13.47 6.04 11.81
CA VAL A 351 -12.54 6.90 11.07
C VAL A 351 -12.19 6.30 9.70
N VAL A 352 -11.96 4.99 9.63
CA VAL A 352 -11.73 4.32 8.34
C VAL A 352 -12.94 4.49 7.42
N ALA A 353 -14.15 4.24 7.92
CA ALA A 353 -15.38 4.34 7.14
C ALA A 353 -15.61 5.75 6.60
N GLU A 354 -15.32 6.77 7.38
CA GLU A 354 -15.49 8.18 7.00
C GLU A 354 -14.44 8.67 5.99
N ARG A 355 -13.16 8.29 6.19
CA ARG A 355 -12.06 8.97 5.50
C ARG A 355 -11.34 8.12 4.45
N PHE A 356 -11.36 6.81 4.58
CA PHE A 356 -10.47 5.91 3.83
C PHE A 356 -11.20 4.78 3.08
N CYS A 357 -12.50 4.86 2.97
CA CYS A 357 -13.27 3.92 2.13
C CYS A 357 -13.31 4.37 0.67
N THR A 358 -13.53 3.42 -0.24
CA THR A 358 -13.71 3.64 -1.68
C THR A 358 -14.63 4.83 -1.97
N GLY A 359 -15.77 4.93 -1.26
CA GLY A 359 -16.75 6.02 -1.44
C GLY A 359 -16.23 7.41 -1.10
N ALA A 360 -15.27 7.52 -0.17
CA ALA A 360 -14.67 8.79 0.23
C ALA A 360 -13.50 9.19 -0.68
N VAL A 361 -12.66 8.24 -1.09
CA VAL A 361 -11.38 8.55 -1.75
C VAL A 361 -11.45 8.49 -3.28
N VAL A 362 -12.17 7.53 -3.87
CA VAL A 362 -12.23 7.41 -5.33
C VAL A 362 -12.80 8.65 -6.02
N PRO A 363 -13.82 9.35 -5.47
CA PRO A 363 -14.26 10.64 -6.02
C PRO A 363 -13.18 11.70 -6.11
N LEU A 364 -12.16 11.68 -5.23
CA LEU A 364 -11.03 12.60 -5.27
C LEU A 364 -10.14 12.31 -6.49
N TYR A 365 -9.89 11.02 -6.78
CA TYR A 365 -9.19 10.62 -8.01
C TYR A 365 -9.97 11.02 -9.26
N GLU A 366 -11.29 10.81 -9.30
CA GLU A 366 -12.12 11.25 -10.42
C GLU A 366 -12.10 12.76 -10.60
N ALA A 367 -12.14 13.54 -9.51
CA ALA A 367 -12.03 15.00 -9.58
C ALA A 367 -10.66 15.43 -10.12
N CYS A 368 -9.59 14.75 -9.69
CA CYS A 368 -8.24 14.95 -10.24
C CYS A 368 -8.19 14.68 -11.75
N TYR A 369 -8.77 13.56 -12.21
CA TYR A 369 -8.82 13.19 -13.63
C TYR A 369 -9.60 14.21 -14.44
N ARG A 370 -10.82 14.56 -14.00
CA ARG A 370 -11.64 15.59 -14.68
C ARG A 370 -10.95 16.95 -14.74
N GLY A 371 -10.30 17.36 -13.65
CA GLY A 371 -9.54 18.60 -13.59
C GLY A 371 -8.37 18.63 -14.58
N LEU A 372 -7.69 17.49 -14.79
CA LEU A 372 -6.64 17.35 -15.79
C LEU A 372 -7.23 17.46 -17.22
N LEU A 373 -8.29 16.70 -17.50
CA LEU A 373 -8.91 16.70 -18.84
C LEU A 373 -9.45 18.09 -19.22
N ALA A 374 -10.06 18.81 -18.26
CA ALA A 374 -10.49 20.20 -18.48
C ALA A 374 -9.33 21.12 -18.85
N LYS A 375 -8.18 21.02 -18.16
CA LYS A 375 -6.94 21.77 -18.51
C LYS A 375 -6.42 21.43 -19.91
N MET A 376 -6.67 20.21 -20.39
CA MET A 376 -6.30 19.75 -21.74
C MET A 376 -7.34 20.12 -22.81
N GLY A 377 -8.41 20.85 -22.47
CA GLY A 377 -9.50 21.22 -23.38
C GLY A 377 -10.41 20.05 -23.76
N ARG A 378 -10.52 19.02 -22.92
CA ARG A 378 -11.35 17.82 -23.13
C ARG A 378 -12.49 17.78 -22.10
N GLU A 379 -13.34 18.81 -22.13
CA GLU A 379 -14.54 18.87 -21.30
C GLU A 379 -15.63 17.95 -21.86
N GLY A 380 -16.24 17.12 -21.00
CA GLY A 380 -17.38 16.25 -21.36
C GLY A 380 -17.03 14.77 -21.59
N VAL A 381 -15.86 14.31 -21.19
CA VAL A 381 -15.49 12.89 -21.18
C VAL A 381 -15.93 12.19 -19.89
#